data_52df3a77572cccf7f0f257857ce5d308
#
_entry.id   52df3a77572cccf7f0f257857ce5d308
#
_cell.length_a   1.000
_cell.length_b   1.000
_cell.length_c   1.000
_cell.angle_alpha   90.00
_cell.angle_beta   90.00
_cell.angle_gamma   90.00
#
_symmetry.space_group_name_H-M   'P 1'
#
loop_
_entity.id
_entity.type
_entity.pdbx_description
1 polymer ?
#
loop_
_entity_poly.entity_id
_entity_poly.type
_entity_poly.pdbx_seq_one_letter_code
_entity_poly.pdbx_strand_id
1 'polypeptide(L)'
;YPLHIFEERYKAMIGLCLAEELQFGIHLKSTGILHPIGTVVDVTLLRRYEDGRMDILVKGLYRHKISGMNTRTTPYYLADSIIYEDRDDEEVNVSALMQCLDLYNRVVKAIPDLKAKKYSLEQILEMTLMPSFIFATKSGLNVQQKQELLEMKSETRRIEMLTEILSMVVPKLEELADREKIIMSDGYFPSIK
;
A
#
# COMPACT_ATOMS: atom_id res chain seq x y z
N TYR A 1 3.21 2.04 7.91
CA TYR A 1 3.37 3.29 7.17
C TYR A 1 3.57 4.46 8.14
N PRO A 2 4.61 5.31 7.98
CA PRO A 2 4.83 6.45 8.85
C PRO A 2 3.89 7.61 8.51
N LEU A 3 3.36 8.28 9.55
CA LEU A 3 2.53 9.48 9.43
C LEU A 3 3.02 10.55 10.40
N HIS A 4 2.98 11.81 9.97
CA HIS A 4 3.23 12.97 10.80
C HIS A 4 1.91 13.65 11.17
N ILE A 5 1.57 13.68 12.45
CA ILE A 5 0.31 14.19 12.98
C ILE A 5 0.53 15.60 13.54
N PHE A 6 -0.09 16.60 12.90
CA PHE A 6 0.07 18.01 13.26
C PHE A 6 -1.28 18.75 13.50
N GLU A 7 -2.38 18.28 12.90
CA GLU A 7 -3.68 18.88 13.12
C GLU A 7 -4.24 18.55 14.51
N GLU A 8 -4.79 19.53 15.22
CA GLU A 8 -5.29 19.37 16.60
C GLU A 8 -6.32 18.27 16.74
N ARG A 9 -7.25 18.14 15.76
CA ARG A 9 -8.25 17.07 15.76
C ARG A 9 -7.62 15.68 15.69
N TYR A 10 -6.54 15.51 14.91
CA TYR A 10 -5.85 14.23 14.82
C TYR A 10 -4.91 13.99 15.99
N LYS A 11 -4.33 15.05 16.59
CA LYS A 11 -3.59 14.89 17.86
C LYS A 11 -4.48 14.35 18.95
N ALA A 12 -5.73 14.86 19.07
CA ALA A 12 -6.71 14.38 20.05
C ALA A 12 -7.11 12.92 19.77
N MET A 13 -7.41 12.58 18.51
CA MET A 13 -7.78 11.22 18.11
C MET A 13 -6.66 10.21 18.39
N ILE A 14 -5.44 10.50 17.90
CA ILE A 14 -4.28 9.61 18.09
C ILE A 14 -3.88 9.51 19.56
N GLY A 15 -3.99 10.62 20.31
CA GLY A 15 -3.77 10.59 21.76
C GLY A 15 -4.70 9.61 22.47
N LEU A 16 -5.98 9.58 22.11
CA LEU A 16 -6.96 8.62 22.63
C LEU A 16 -6.64 7.18 22.17
N CYS A 17 -6.35 6.99 20.88
CA CYS A 17 -6.00 5.67 20.36
C CYS A 17 -4.78 5.07 21.08
N LEU A 18 -3.76 5.87 21.37
CA LEU A 18 -2.57 5.42 22.08
C LEU A 18 -2.82 5.14 23.57
N ALA A 19 -3.73 5.90 24.23
CA ALA A 19 -4.02 5.75 25.63
C ALA A 19 -4.90 4.54 25.93
N GLU A 20 -5.82 4.23 25.02
CA GLU A 20 -6.85 3.19 25.20
C GLU A 20 -6.63 1.98 24.27
N GLU A 21 -5.49 1.92 23.58
CA GLU A 21 -5.14 0.85 22.61
C GLU A 21 -6.21 0.66 21.52
N LEU A 22 -6.78 1.79 21.05
CA LEU A 22 -7.83 1.78 20.04
C LEU A 22 -7.25 1.82 18.63
N GLN A 23 -7.98 1.18 17.72
CA GLN A 23 -7.73 1.23 16.28
C GLN A 23 -8.50 2.40 15.65
N PHE A 24 -8.05 2.84 14.47
CA PHE A 24 -8.79 3.83 13.69
C PHE A 24 -8.81 3.50 12.19
N GLY A 25 -9.77 4.06 11.47
CA GLY A 25 -9.93 3.88 10.03
C GLY A 25 -9.21 4.94 9.23
N ILE A 26 -8.53 4.53 8.15
CA ILE A 26 -7.98 5.43 7.13
C ILE A 26 -8.78 5.27 5.85
N HIS A 27 -9.31 6.40 5.36
CA HIS A 27 -10.12 6.48 4.14
C HIS A 27 -9.58 7.53 3.19
N LEU A 28 -9.66 7.24 1.89
CA LEU A 28 -9.36 8.22 0.86
C LEU A 28 -10.51 9.23 0.76
N LYS A 29 -10.16 10.52 0.76
CA LYS A 29 -11.04 11.61 0.34
C LYS A 29 -10.50 12.23 -0.93
N SER A 30 -11.24 12.09 -2.03
CA SER A 30 -10.86 12.60 -3.34
C SER A 30 -11.97 13.48 -3.89
N THR A 31 -11.64 14.67 -4.40
CA THR A 31 -12.60 15.65 -4.97
C THR A 31 -13.81 15.96 -4.06
N GLY A 32 -13.57 15.97 -2.74
CA GLY A 32 -14.63 16.21 -1.74
C GLY A 32 -15.43 14.96 -1.34
N ILE A 33 -15.30 13.85 -2.06
CA ILE A 33 -15.99 12.58 -1.82
C ILE A 33 -15.13 11.69 -0.93
N LEU A 34 -15.71 11.20 0.18
CA LEU A 34 -15.10 10.20 1.03
C LEU A 34 -15.42 8.81 0.47
N HIS A 35 -14.38 8.04 0.15
CA HIS A 35 -14.55 6.65 -0.26
C HIS A 35 -15.00 5.81 0.93
N PRO A 36 -16.09 5.01 0.79
CA PRO A 36 -16.62 4.26 1.92
C PRO A 36 -15.76 3.07 2.36
N ILE A 37 -14.91 2.56 1.47
CA ILE A 37 -13.98 1.46 1.79
C ILE A 37 -12.64 2.07 2.22
N GLY A 38 -12.15 1.60 3.36
CA GLY A 38 -10.88 2.00 3.94
C GLY A 38 -10.20 0.85 4.66
N THR A 39 -9.16 1.18 5.41
CA THR A 39 -8.37 0.21 6.18
C THR A 39 -8.37 0.59 7.65
N VAL A 40 -8.73 -0.35 8.52
CA VAL A 40 -8.51 -0.23 9.95
C VAL A 40 -7.04 -0.49 10.24
N VAL A 41 -6.45 0.35 11.09
CA VAL A 41 -5.03 0.32 11.41
C VAL A 41 -4.79 0.32 12.92
N ASP A 42 -3.72 -0.37 13.32
CA ASP A 42 -3.08 -0.15 14.62
C ASP A 42 -2.10 1.02 14.53
N VAL A 43 -1.86 1.66 15.67
CA VAL A 43 -0.95 2.79 15.80
C VAL A 43 0.15 2.50 16.80
N THR A 44 1.39 2.87 16.43
CA THR A 44 2.55 2.87 17.31
C THR A 44 3.16 4.26 17.31
N LEU A 45 3.40 4.83 18.49
CA LEU A 45 4.08 6.12 18.63
C LEU A 45 5.59 5.93 18.36
N LEU A 46 6.13 6.70 17.42
CA LEU A 46 7.57 6.77 17.17
C LEU A 46 8.20 7.94 17.91
N ARG A 47 7.55 9.11 17.88
CA ARG A 47 8.04 10.34 18.52
C ARG A 47 6.90 11.26 18.88
N ARG A 48 6.99 11.92 20.05
CA ARG A 48 6.14 13.05 20.46
C ARG A 48 6.99 14.30 20.58
N TYR A 49 6.50 15.40 20.02
CA TYR A 49 7.14 16.71 20.06
C TYR A 49 6.55 17.56 21.19
N GLU A 50 7.29 18.59 21.65
CA GLU A 50 6.86 19.50 22.73
C GLU A 50 5.57 20.26 22.39
N ASP A 51 5.34 20.58 21.12
CA ASP A 51 4.13 21.23 20.60
C ASP A 51 2.94 20.27 20.38
N GLY A 52 3.07 19.03 20.82
CA GLY A 52 2.05 18.00 20.71
C GLY A 52 1.97 17.28 19.36
N ARG A 53 2.77 17.67 18.36
CA ARG A 53 2.88 16.88 17.12
C ARG A 53 3.41 15.47 17.42
N MET A 54 3.10 14.53 16.55
CA MET A 54 3.54 13.14 16.72
C MET A 54 3.96 12.53 15.40
N ASP A 55 5.03 11.76 15.42
CA ASP A 55 5.34 10.79 14.37
C ASP A 55 4.85 9.43 14.82
N ILE A 56 4.05 8.81 14.01
CA ILE A 56 3.45 7.49 14.29
C ILE A 56 3.75 6.51 13.16
N LEU A 57 3.73 5.24 13.49
CA LEU A 57 3.71 4.14 12.53
C LEU A 57 2.33 3.50 12.57
N VAL A 58 1.69 3.35 11.42
CA VAL A 58 0.43 2.62 11.29
C VAL A 58 0.64 1.30 10.58
N LYS A 59 -0.06 0.26 11.05
CA LYS A 59 -0.09 -1.08 10.46
C LYS A 59 -1.53 -1.40 10.05
N GLY A 60 -1.77 -1.66 8.76
CA GLY A 60 -3.05 -2.13 8.27
C GLY A 60 -3.41 -3.49 8.85
N LEU A 61 -4.64 -3.65 9.27
CA LEU A 61 -5.19 -4.88 9.84
C LEU A 61 -6.17 -5.55 8.91
N TYR A 62 -7.25 -4.84 8.58
CA TYR A 62 -8.31 -5.34 7.70
C TYR A 62 -9.02 -4.20 6.99
N ARG A 63 -9.72 -4.52 5.92
CA ARG A 63 -10.57 -3.59 5.20
C ARG A 63 -11.92 -3.46 5.89
N HIS A 64 -12.47 -2.25 5.85
CA HIS A 64 -13.82 -2.01 6.35
C HIS A 64 -14.60 -1.07 5.45
N LYS A 65 -15.92 -1.11 5.57
CA LYS A 65 -16.84 -0.22 4.87
C LYS A 65 -17.59 0.62 5.89
N ILE A 66 -17.57 1.94 5.70
CA ILE A 66 -18.41 2.87 6.47
C ILE A 66 -19.89 2.58 6.15
N SER A 67 -20.70 2.40 7.18
CA SER A 67 -22.16 2.22 7.11
C SER A 67 -22.95 3.41 7.62
N GLY A 68 -22.36 4.23 8.49
CA GLY A 68 -22.93 5.45 9.01
C GLY A 68 -21.84 6.40 9.51
N MET A 69 -22.10 7.70 9.53
CA MET A 69 -21.18 8.70 10.05
C MET A 69 -21.82 9.52 11.16
N ASN A 70 -21.07 9.70 12.26
CA ASN A 70 -21.45 10.60 13.35
C ASN A 70 -20.37 11.70 13.48
N THR A 71 -20.77 12.95 13.19
CA THR A 71 -19.86 14.12 13.19
C THR A 71 -20.12 15.10 14.31
N ARG A 72 -21.04 14.79 15.24
CA ARG A 72 -21.61 15.82 16.15
C ARG A 72 -20.90 15.97 17.48
N THR A 73 -20.08 15.00 17.90
CA THR A 73 -19.57 14.94 19.28
C THR A 73 -18.05 15.11 19.42
N THR A 74 -17.30 14.94 18.31
CA THR A 74 -15.83 14.99 18.33
C THR A 74 -15.29 15.87 17.20
N PRO A 75 -14.08 16.44 17.34
CA PRO A 75 -13.44 17.22 16.27
C PRO A 75 -12.98 16.35 15.08
N TYR A 76 -13.03 15.03 15.20
CA TYR A 76 -12.73 14.04 14.15
C TYR A 76 -13.99 13.22 13.85
N TYR A 77 -13.96 12.50 12.73
CA TYR A 77 -15.10 11.67 12.32
C TYR A 77 -15.17 10.39 13.13
N LEU A 78 -16.36 10.07 13.63
CA LEU A 78 -16.75 8.76 14.13
C LEU A 78 -17.66 8.10 13.11
N ALA A 79 -17.48 6.83 12.88
CA ALA A 79 -18.26 6.09 11.89
C ALA A 79 -18.58 4.68 12.39
N ASP A 80 -19.80 4.26 12.13
CA ASP A 80 -20.15 2.84 12.16
C ASP A 80 -19.57 2.17 10.94
N SER A 81 -19.03 0.99 11.09
CA SER A 81 -18.43 0.25 9.97
C SER A 81 -18.65 -1.23 10.08
N ILE A 82 -18.61 -1.89 8.95
CA ILE A 82 -18.65 -3.35 8.83
C ILE A 82 -17.35 -3.84 8.19
N ILE A 83 -16.92 -5.03 8.54
CA ILE A 83 -15.76 -5.69 7.91
C ILE A 83 -16.04 -5.87 6.42
N TYR A 84 -15.04 -5.59 5.59
CA TYR A 84 -15.14 -5.68 4.14
C TYR A 84 -14.19 -6.77 3.63
N GLU A 85 -14.72 -7.98 3.51
CA GLU A 85 -13.98 -9.18 3.11
C GLU A 85 -14.09 -9.46 1.62
N ASP A 86 -13.20 -10.30 1.13
CA ASP A 86 -13.32 -10.89 -0.20
C ASP A 86 -14.50 -11.88 -0.24
N ARG A 87 -14.86 -12.33 -1.44
CA ARG A 87 -15.86 -13.39 -1.61
C ARG A 87 -15.21 -14.74 -1.31
N ASP A 88 -15.86 -15.54 -0.48
CA ASP A 88 -15.34 -16.82 0.00
C ASP A 88 -15.27 -17.92 -1.07
N ASP A 89 -15.91 -17.71 -2.22
CA ASP A 89 -16.11 -18.70 -3.28
C ASP A 89 -15.08 -18.61 -4.42
N GLU A 90 -14.07 -17.77 -4.29
CA GLU A 90 -13.13 -17.51 -5.39
C GLU A 90 -11.72 -18.01 -5.04
N GLU A 91 -11.35 -19.18 -5.58
CA GLU A 91 -9.96 -19.65 -5.49
C GLU A 91 -9.01 -18.75 -6.29
N VAL A 92 -7.83 -18.48 -5.73
CA VAL A 92 -6.80 -17.67 -6.40
C VAL A 92 -6.29 -18.42 -7.64
N ASN A 93 -6.36 -17.78 -8.79
CA ASN A 93 -5.78 -18.31 -10.02
C ASN A 93 -4.23 -18.30 -9.89
N VAL A 94 -3.65 -19.49 -9.62
CA VAL A 94 -2.21 -19.65 -9.40
C VAL A 94 -1.38 -19.22 -10.62
N SER A 95 -1.89 -19.48 -11.84
CA SER A 95 -1.18 -19.08 -13.08
C SER A 95 -1.11 -17.55 -13.21
N ALA A 96 -2.21 -16.85 -12.93
CA ALA A 96 -2.24 -15.39 -12.91
C ALA A 96 -1.33 -14.83 -11.80
N LEU A 97 -1.33 -15.46 -10.61
CA LEU A 97 -0.45 -15.10 -9.51
C LEU A 97 1.04 -15.24 -9.91
N MET A 98 1.42 -16.33 -10.55
CA MET A 98 2.81 -16.54 -11.01
C MET A 98 3.25 -15.47 -12.02
N GLN A 99 2.37 -15.12 -12.96
CA GLN A 99 2.64 -14.08 -13.94
C GLN A 99 2.81 -12.70 -13.27
N CYS A 100 1.95 -12.34 -12.34
CA CYS A 100 2.03 -11.09 -11.60
C CYS A 100 3.31 -11.04 -10.74
N LEU A 101 3.64 -12.13 -10.07
CA LEU A 101 4.84 -12.27 -9.25
C LEU A 101 6.13 -12.11 -10.08
N ASP A 102 6.19 -12.69 -11.29
CA ASP A 102 7.33 -12.49 -12.20
C ASP A 102 7.49 -11.00 -12.54
N LEU A 103 6.41 -10.34 -12.97
CA LEU A 103 6.44 -8.93 -13.29
C LEU A 103 6.85 -8.06 -12.09
N TYR A 104 6.32 -8.33 -10.90
CA TYR A 104 6.72 -7.66 -9.67
C TYR A 104 8.20 -7.84 -9.36
N ASN A 105 8.73 -9.05 -9.44
CA ASN A 105 10.14 -9.35 -9.23
C ASN A 105 11.06 -8.66 -10.24
N ARG A 106 10.59 -8.46 -11.47
CA ARG A 106 11.29 -7.68 -12.51
C ARG A 106 11.33 -6.19 -12.18
N VAL A 107 10.23 -5.59 -11.67
CA VAL A 107 10.25 -4.21 -11.13
C VAL A 107 11.29 -4.07 -10.02
N VAL A 108 11.30 -4.98 -9.05
CA VAL A 108 12.27 -4.96 -7.94
C VAL A 108 13.71 -5.09 -8.44
N LYS A 109 13.92 -5.85 -9.52
CA LYS A 109 15.25 -5.98 -10.14
C LYS A 109 15.66 -4.70 -10.89
N ALA A 110 14.72 -4.07 -11.60
CA ALA A 110 14.99 -2.88 -12.41
C ALA A 110 15.25 -1.63 -11.55
N ILE A 111 14.72 -1.57 -10.33
CA ILE A 111 14.83 -0.40 -9.43
C ILE A 111 15.48 -0.83 -8.11
N PRO A 112 16.82 -0.91 -8.00
CA PRO A 112 17.51 -1.35 -6.77
C PRO A 112 17.18 -0.49 -5.54
N ASP A 113 16.97 0.82 -5.73
CA ASP A 113 16.66 1.79 -4.66
C ASP A 113 15.21 1.67 -4.15
N LEU A 114 14.38 0.84 -4.75
CA LEU A 114 12.99 0.63 -4.34
C LEU A 114 12.85 0.05 -2.92
N LYS A 115 13.96 -0.51 -2.36
CA LYS A 115 14.00 -1.19 -1.04
C LYS A 115 12.88 -2.21 -0.90
N ALA A 116 12.67 -3.01 -1.94
CA ALA A 116 11.69 -4.08 -1.99
C ALA A 116 12.38 -5.44 -2.08
N LYS A 117 11.71 -6.47 -1.56
CA LYS A 117 12.19 -7.85 -1.60
C LYS A 117 11.55 -8.59 -2.77
N LYS A 118 12.33 -9.42 -3.45
CA LYS A 118 11.81 -10.45 -4.36
C LYS A 118 11.26 -11.63 -3.57
N TYR A 119 10.28 -12.30 -4.15
CA TYR A 119 9.64 -13.45 -3.53
C TYR A 119 9.64 -14.64 -4.48
N SER A 120 9.67 -15.86 -3.93
CA SER A 120 9.22 -17.07 -4.63
C SER A 120 7.71 -17.25 -4.45
N LEU A 121 7.11 -18.15 -5.25
CA LEU A 121 5.69 -18.45 -5.12
C LEU A 121 5.37 -19.05 -3.74
N GLU A 122 6.22 -19.98 -3.28
CA GLU A 122 6.06 -20.61 -1.96
C GLU A 122 6.09 -19.56 -0.83
N GLN A 123 7.07 -18.64 -0.86
CA GLN A 123 7.17 -17.58 0.13
C GLN A 123 5.92 -16.69 0.17
N ILE A 124 5.36 -16.35 -0.97
CA ILE A 124 4.15 -15.50 -1.04
C ILE A 124 2.93 -16.26 -0.50
N LEU A 125 2.75 -17.52 -0.85
CA LEU A 125 1.61 -18.33 -0.40
C LEU A 125 1.67 -18.63 1.10
N GLU A 126 2.88 -18.75 1.68
CA GLU A 126 3.07 -18.91 3.14
C GLU A 126 2.80 -17.60 3.91
N MET A 127 3.05 -16.44 3.30
CA MET A 127 2.93 -15.13 3.96
C MET A 127 1.50 -14.61 4.06
N THR A 128 0.67 -14.84 3.04
CA THR A 128 -0.65 -14.21 2.94
C THR A 128 -1.56 -14.89 1.91
N LEU A 129 -2.86 -14.81 2.20
CA LEU A 129 -3.91 -15.20 1.24
C LEU A 129 -4.20 -14.07 0.21
N MET A 130 -3.68 -12.86 0.42
CA MET A 130 -3.92 -11.69 -0.43
C MET A 130 -2.61 -11.05 -0.90
N PRO A 131 -1.80 -11.76 -1.73
CA PRO A 131 -0.52 -11.28 -2.23
C PRO A 131 -0.61 -9.98 -3.07
N SER A 132 -1.75 -9.70 -3.69
CA SER A 132 -1.98 -8.46 -4.44
C SER A 132 -1.67 -7.21 -3.64
N PHE A 133 -1.98 -7.17 -2.35
CA PHE A 133 -1.68 -6.02 -1.49
C PHE A 133 -0.17 -5.83 -1.25
N ILE A 134 0.61 -6.91 -1.22
CA ILE A 134 2.08 -6.82 -1.15
C ILE A 134 2.61 -6.20 -2.46
N PHE A 135 2.18 -6.73 -3.60
CA PHE A 135 2.64 -6.27 -4.91
C PHE A 135 2.25 -4.81 -5.17
N ALA A 136 1.02 -4.40 -4.80
CA ALA A 136 0.52 -3.05 -4.97
C ALA A 136 1.38 -1.98 -4.28
N THR A 137 2.07 -2.33 -3.18
CA THR A 137 2.90 -1.36 -2.44
C THR A 137 4.06 -0.80 -3.25
N LYS A 138 4.56 -1.55 -4.24
CA LYS A 138 5.75 -1.24 -5.03
C LYS A 138 5.52 -1.25 -6.55
N SER A 139 4.28 -1.31 -6.98
CA SER A 139 3.91 -1.37 -8.41
C SER A 139 3.71 0.02 -9.06
N GLY A 140 4.05 1.11 -8.36
CA GLY A 140 3.92 2.46 -8.91
C GLY A 140 2.48 2.93 -9.12
N LEU A 141 1.50 2.29 -8.49
CA LEU A 141 0.08 2.65 -8.58
C LEU A 141 -0.17 4.07 -8.08
N ASN A 142 -0.96 4.83 -8.81
CA ASN A 142 -1.49 6.10 -8.33
C ASN A 142 -2.56 5.88 -7.24
N VAL A 143 -2.97 6.98 -6.59
CA VAL A 143 -3.93 6.92 -5.46
C VAL A 143 -5.26 6.30 -5.86
N GLN A 144 -5.77 6.64 -7.05
CA GLN A 144 -7.03 6.13 -7.56
C GLN A 144 -6.97 4.62 -7.80
N GLN A 145 -5.90 4.15 -8.45
CA GLN A 145 -5.67 2.72 -8.68
C GLN A 145 -5.52 1.93 -7.38
N LYS A 146 -4.87 2.51 -6.37
CA LYS A 146 -4.78 1.89 -5.03
C LYS A 146 -6.15 1.78 -4.36
N GLN A 147 -7.00 2.80 -4.50
CA GLN A 147 -8.35 2.77 -3.97
C GLN A 147 -9.21 1.73 -4.70
N GLU A 148 -9.16 1.69 -6.02
CA GLU A 148 -9.86 0.71 -6.84
C GLU A 148 -9.48 -0.72 -6.43
N LEU A 149 -8.18 -1.00 -6.29
CA LEU A 149 -7.68 -2.29 -5.83
C LEU A 149 -8.17 -2.61 -4.41
N LEU A 150 -8.22 -1.63 -3.50
CA LEU A 150 -8.74 -1.80 -2.14
C LEU A 150 -10.24 -2.15 -2.13
N GLU A 151 -11.02 -1.64 -3.08
CA GLU A 151 -12.46 -1.85 -3.20
C GLU A 151 -12.84 -3.18 -3.86
N MET A 152 -11.92 -3.84 -4.57
CA MET A 152 -12.17 -5.14 -5.18
C MET A 152 -12.36 -6.24 -4.13
N LYS A 153 -13.33 -7.13 -4.37
CA LYS A 153 -13.66 -8.30 -3.52
C LYS A 153 -13.16 -9.62 -4.12
N SER A 154 -12.16 -9.59 -4.97
CA SER A 154 -11.59 -10.76 -5.62
C SER A 154 -10.08 -10.60 -5.71
N GLU A 155 -9.35 -11.54 -5.12
CA GLU A 155 -7.90 -11.56 -5.21
C GLU A 155 -7.44 -11.78 -6.66
N THR A 156 -8.12 -12.66 -7.39
CA THR A 156 -7.84 -12.92 -8.81
C THR A 156 -7.94 -11.63 -9.63
N ARG A 157 -9.01 -10.84 -9.45
CA ARG A 157 -9.18 -9.57 -10.18
C ARG A 157 -8.13 -8.52 -9.80
N ARG A 158 -7.74 -8.45 -8.53
CA ARG A 158 -6.64 -7.56 -8.11
C ARG A 158 -5.32 -7.95 -8.77
N ILE A 159 -5.03 -9.25 -8.85
CA ILE A 159 -3.85 -9.79 -9.54
C ILE A 159 -3.89 -9.50 -11.03
N GLU A 160 -5.05 -9.67 -11.69
CA GLU A 160 -5.23 -9.36 -13.11
C GLU A 160 -4.97 -7.87 -13.39
N MET A 161 -5.57 -6.97 -12.61
CA MET A 161 -5.33 -5.52 -12.71
C MET A 161 -3.85 -5.17 -12.55
N LEU A 162 -3.18 -5.76 -11.55
CA LEU A 162 -1.75 -5.54 -11.32
C LEU A 162 -0.92 -6.07 -12.48
N THR A 163 -1.25 -7.24 -13.01
CA THR A 163 -0.58 -7.85 -14.16
C THR A 163 -0.69 -6.97 -15.39
N GLU A 164 -1.87 -6.42 -15.66
CA GLU A 164 -2.08 -5.50 -16.77
C GLU A 164 -1.20 -4.24 -16.63
N ILE A 165 -1.23 -3.58 -15.48
CA ILE A 165 -0.44 -2.38 -15.22
C ILE A 165 1.06 -2.68 -15.30
N LEU A 166 1.52 -3.75 -14.66
CA LEU A 166 2.93 -4.11 -14.65
C LEU A 166 3.44 -4.54 -16.03
N SER A 167 2.63 -5.22 -16.83
CA SER A 167 3.01 -5.59 -18.20
C SER A 167 3.29 -4.39 -19.11
N MET A 168 2.64 -3.26 -18.88
CA MET A 168 2.87 -2.02 -19.60
C MET A 168 4.10 -1.24 -19.08
N VAL A 169 4.40 -1.36 -17.80
CA VAL A 169 5.43 -0.55 -17.12
C VAL A 169 6.79 -1.25 -17.14
N VAL A 170 6.83 -2.57 -16.92
CA VAL A 170 8.08 -3.34 -16.78
C VAL A 170 9.02 -3.20 -17.98
N PRO A 171 8.58 -3.32 -19.25
CA PRO A 171 9.49 -3.18 -20.39
C PRO A 171 10.18 -1.82 -20.43
N LYS A 172 9.46 -0.74 -20.09
CA LYS A 172 10.02 0.63 -20.06
C LYS A 172 11.03 0.80 -18.93
N LEU A 173 10.75 0.20 -17.74
CA LEU A 173 11.68 0.24 -16.62
C LEU A 173 12.98 -0.53 -16.93
N GLU A 174 12.88 -1.69 -17.56
CA GLU A 174 14.04 -2.49 -17.95
C GLU A 174 14.91 -1.74 -19.00
N GLU A 175 14.27 -1.12 -19.99
CA GLU A 175 14.98 -0.30 -20.98
C GLU A 175 15.72 0.87 -20.32
N LEU A 176 15.08 1.58 -19.37
CA LEU A 176 15.72 2.67 -18.63
C LEU A 176 16.89 2.18 -17.78
N ALA A 177 16.70 1.07 -17.04
CA ALA A 177 17.76 0.48 -16.23
C ALA A 177 18.97 0.03 -17.05
N ASP A 178 18.74 -0.49 -18.25
CA ASP A 178 19.83 -0.90 -19.16
C ASP A 178 20.55 0.32 -19.75
N ARG A 179 19.84 1.39 -20.09
CA ARG A 179 20.45 2.67 -20.52
C ARG A 179 21.33 3.28 -19.42
N GLU A 180 20.84 3.30 -18.16
CA GLU A 180 21.63 3.79 -17.03
C GLU A 180 22.91 2.99 -16.84
N LYS A 181 22.84 1.66 -16.95
CA LYS A 181 24.04 0.80 -16.86
C LYS A 181 25.06 1.12 -17.97
N ILE A 182 24.60 1.35 -19.21
CA ILE A 182 25.45 1.73 -20.32
C ILE A 182 26.14 3.07 -20.04
N ILE A 183 25.36 4.09 -19.62
CA ILE A 183 25.90 5.42 -19.28
C ILE A 183 26.94 5.32 -18.16
N MET A 184 26.67 4.52 -17.11
CA MET A 184 27.60 4.29 -16.02
C MET A 184 28.86 3.53 -16.46
N SER A 185 28.76 2.61 -17.43
CA SER A 185 29.90 1.85 -17.96
C SER A 185 30.74 2.67 -18.93
N ASP A 186 30.14 3.49 -19.79
CA ASP A 186 30.84 4.33 -20.78
C ASP A 186 31.56 5.54 -20.15
N GLY A 187 31.22 5.88 -18.88
CA GLY A 187 31.96 6.87 -18.07
C GLY A 187 33.30 6.35 -17.53
N TYR A 188 33.61 5.08 -17.69
CA TYR A 188 34.84 4.46 -17.24
C TYR A 188 35.80 4.25 -18.43
N PHE A 189 36.43 5.32 -18.87
CA PHE A 189 37.68 5.18 -19.66
C PHE A 189 38.81 4.87 -18.70
N PRO A 190 39.40 3.66 -18.72
CA PRO A 190 40.65 3.42 -18.03
C PRO A 190 41.68 4.36 -18.64
N SER A 191 42.28 5.21 -17.81
CA SER A 191 43.38 6.08 -18.18
C SER A 191 44.41 5.25 -18.90
N ILE A 192 44.57 5.43 -20.20
CA ILE A 192 45.64 4.82 -20.98
C ILE A 192 46.93 5.46 -20.43
N LYS A 193 47.77 4.64 -19.75
CA LYS A 193 49.13 4.99 -19.40
C LYS A 193 50.01 4.86 -20.61
#